data_e32dd86ae38638b3dcd3bf965897d161
#
_entry.id   e32dd86ae38638b3dcd3bf965897d161
#
_cell.length_a   1.000
_cell.length_b   1.000
_cell.length_c   1.000
_cell.angle_alpha   90.00
_cell.angle_beta   90.00
_cell.angle_gamma   90.00
#
_symmetry.space_group_name_H-M   'P 1'
#
loop_
_entity.id
_entity.type
_entity.pdbx_description
1 polymer ?
#
loop_
_entity_poly.entity_id
_entity_poly.type
_entity_poly.pdbx_seq_one_letter_code
_entity_poly.pdbx_strand_id
1 'polypeptide(L)'
;AAAIAVAHHQDDQAETVLLHLLRGSGLTGLGAMRPQTGDVIRPLLSITRGDIDAYVKERNLMPRHDETNDSAQFTRNRIRLELLPALRQYNPSIVGDLNRLAQIAQAEDDCMAQWASRLYEAHVRPCEGGAGVEKKWFLSQPIALQRRLVRLLCRNATGTERDIPFHYVEMIRELACKGAGKQFQTGSVTAYTTKAGLCVVVSQGIKGRRRTKS
;
A
#
# COMPACT_ATOMS: atom_id res chain seq x y z
N ALA A 1 -2.48 -21.61 16.75
CA ALA A 1 -1.87 -21.00 15.57
C ALA A 1 -0.46 -20.58 15.94
N ALA A 2 0.54 -20.97 15.17
CA ALA A 2 1.92 -20.55 15.39
C ALA A 2 2.12 -19.16 14.75
N ALA A 3 2.66 -18.21 15.51
CA ALA A 3 3.07 -16.92 14.99
C ALA A 3 4.59 -16.95 14.68
N ILE A 4 5.00 -16.20 13.66
CA ILE A 4 6.41 -16.04 13.29
C ILE A 4 6.88 -14.69 13.88
N ALA A 5 7.78 -14.74 14.86
CA ALA A 5 8.39 -13.54 15.40
C ALA A 5 9.63 -13.15 14.57
N VAL A 6 9.69 -11.87 14.16
CA VAL A 6 10.84 -11.29 13.44
C VAL A 6 11.44 -10.13 14.23
N ALA A 7 12.75 -9.97 14.15
CA ALA A 7 13.52 -9.02 14.96
C ALA A 7 13.63 -7.61 14.34
N HIS A 8 12.64 -7.16 13.58
CA HIS A 8 12.62 -5.79 13.09
C HIS A 8 12.49 -4.79 14.25
N HIS A 9 13.27 -3.70 14.20
CA HIS A 9 13.33 -2.65 15.21
C HIS A 9 13.07 -1.26 14.63
N GLN A 10 13.22 -0.19 15.42
CA GLN A 10 12.91 1.18 15.00
C GLN A 10 13.68 1.65 13.76
N ASP A 11 14.96 1.30 13.63
CA ASP A 11 15.75 1.70 12.47
C ASP A 11 15.24 0.99 11.19
N ASP A 12 14.84 -0.29 11.28
CA ASP A 12 14.22 -1.00 10.14
C ASP A 12 12.91 -0.36 9.72
N GLN A 13 12.13 0.16 10.68
CA GLN A 13 10.90 0.89 10.40
C GLN A 13 11.21 2.19 9.65
N ALA A 14 12.19 2.98 10.13
CA ALA A 14 12.63 4.21 9.48
C ALA A 14 13.15 3.95 8.05
N GLU A 15 13.96 2.90 7.86
CA GLU A 15 14.41 2.47 6.53
C GLU A 15 13.25 2.16 5.60
N THR A 16 12.22 1.48 6.11
CA THR A 16 11.04 1.11 5.33
C THR A 16 10.20 2.33 4.95
N VAL A 17 10.02 3.29 5.87
CA VAL A 17 9.37 4.56 5.56
C VAL A 17 10.09 5.30 4.44
N LEU A 18 11.41 5.44 4.55
CA LEU A 18 12.21 6.10 3.52
C LEU A 18 12.17 5.37 2.18
N LEU A 19 12.23 4.05 2.19
CA LEU A 19 12.11 3.23 0.98
C LEU A 19 10.77 3.46 0.27
N HIS A 20 9.67 3.50 1.03
CA HIS A 20 8.35 3.75 0.49
C HIS A 20 8.17 5.20 0.02
N LEU A 21 8.74 6.17 0.75
CA LEU A 21 8.77 7.58 0.33
C LEU A 21 9.48 7.75 -1.02
N LEU A 22 10.65 7.16 -1.18
CA LEU A 22 11.42 7.19 -2.43
C LEU A 22 10.69 6.53 -3.61
N ARG A 23 9.77 5.61 -3.32
CA ARG A 23 8.89 4.97 -4.33
C ARG A 23 7.62 5.77 -4.62
N GLY A 24 7.39 6.90 -3.95
CA GLY A 24 6.18 7.70 -4.12
C GLY A 24 4.94 7.08 -3.51
N SER A 25 5.08 6.30 -2.45
CA SER A 25 3.95 5.65 -1.78
C SER A 25 3.06 6.67 -1.05
N GLY A 26 1.74 6.42 -1.03
CA GLY A 26 0.79 7.15 -0.19
C GLY A 26 0.79 6.67 1.27
N LEU A 27 -0.27 7.05 2.02
CA LEU A 27 -0.40 6.77 3.47
C LEU A 27 -0.19 5.29 3.81
N THR A 28 -0.78 4.37 3.05
CA THR A 28 -0.61 2.92 3.27
C THR A 28 0.86 2.50 3.26
N GLY A 29 1.65 3.02 2.30
CA GLY A 29 3.08 2.73 2.24
C GLY A 29 3.87 3.45 3.32
N LEU A 30 3.57 4.72 3.61
CA LEU A 30 4.24 5.49 4.67
C LEU A 30 3.98 4.90 6.06
N GLY A 31 2.86 4.19 6.26
CA GLY A 31 2.61 3.40 7.47
C GLY A 31 3.64 2.28 7.69
N ALA A 32 4.40 1.91 6.66
CA ALA A 32 5.49 0.92 6.69
C ALA A 32 5.10 -0.40 7.38
N MET A 33 5.89 -0.89 8.34
CA MET A 33 5.62 -2.16 9.02
C MET A 33 4.64 -1.97 10.19
N ARG A 34 3.72 -2.92 10.36
CA ARG A 34 2.84 -3.00 11.53
C ARG A 34 3.41 -3.96 12.56
N PRO A 35 3.10 -3.78 13.87
CA PRO A 35 3.51 -4.73 14.92
C PRO A 35 3.09 -6.17 14.62
N GLN A 36 1.93 -6.34 13.97
CA GLN A 36 1.44 -7.62 13.48
C GLN A 36 0.88 -7.49 12.08
N THR A 37 1.16 -8.47 11.23
CA THR A 37 0.62 -8.60 9.88
C THR A 37 0.39 -10.08 9.59
N GLY A 38 -0.86 -10.53 9.59
CA GLY A 38 -1.18 -11.96 9.54
C GLY A 38 -0.51 -12.71 10.69
N ASP A 39 0.24 -13.76 10.38
CA ASP A 39 0.96 -14.58 11.36
C ASP A 39 2.34 -14.03 11.76
N VAL A 40 2.78 -12.92 11.15
CA VAL A 40 4.07 -12.29 11.45
C VAL A 40 3.91 -11.23 12.55
N ILE A 41 4.64 -11.39 13.65
CA ILE A 41 4.71 -10.42 14.76
C ILE A 41 6.11 -9.78 14.82
N ARG A 42 6.18 -8.51 15.25
CA ARG A 42 7.41 -7.71 15.35
C ARG A 42 7.57 -7.12 16.75
N PRO A 43 7.97 -7.94 17.74
CA PRO A 43 8.00 -7.52 19.14
C PRO A 43 8.96 -6.35 19.42
N LEU A 44 10.02 -6.20 18.61
CA LEU A 44 11.05 -5.18 18.80
C LEU A 44 10.82 -3.91 17.96
N LEU A 45 9.68 -3.78 17.27
CA LEU A 45 9.45 -2.68 16.31
C LEU A 45 9.51 -1.27 16.97
N SER A 46 9.22 -1.18 18.27
CA SER A 46 9.30 0.06 19.06
C SER A 46 10.62 0.24 19.82
N ILE A 47 11.56 -0.70 19.70
CA ILE A 47 12.83 -0.69 20.42
C ILE A 47 13.91 -0.06 19.55
N THR A 48 14.76 0.78 20.14
CA THR A 48 15.87 1.39 19.42
C THR A 48 17.03 0.41 19.23
N ARG A 49 17.86 0.62 18.23
CA ARG A 49 19.10 -0.14 18.06
C ARG A 49 20.00 -0.02 19.29
N GLY A 50 20.08 1.18 19.91
CA GLY A 50 20.88 1.41 21.10
C GLY A 50 20.43 0.56 22.30
N ASP A 51 19.11 0.42 22.51
CA ASP A 51 18.58 -0.43 23.58
C ASP A 51 18.91 -1.91 23.35
N ILE A 52 18.85 -2.36 22.08
CA ILE A 52 19.23 -3.73 21.71
C ILE A 52 20.71 -3.96 21.97
N ASP A 53 21.59 -3.04 21.58
CA ASP A 53 23.04 -3.16 21.77
C ASP A 53 23.40 -3.12 23.28
N ALA A 54 22.71 -2.29 24.07
CA ALA A 54 22.85 -2.26 25.52
C ALA A 54 22.44 -3.60 26.17
N TYR A 55 21.31 -4.16 25.77
CA TYR A 55 20.85 -5.47 26.24
C TYR A 55 21.81 -6.61 25.88
N VAL A 56 22.30 -6.64 24.63
CA VAL A 56 23.29 -7.62 24.16
C VAL A 56 24.55 -7.57 25.01
N LYS A 57 25.04 -6.36 25.32
CA LYS A 57 26.23 -6.14 26.17
C LYS A 57 25.97 -6.58 27.60
N GLU A 58 24.86 -6.18 28.22
CA GLU A 58 24.49 -6.54 29.59
C GLU A 58 24.41 -8.06 29.79
N ARG A 59 23.84 -8.76 28.77
CA ARG A 59 23.67 -10.21 28.81
C ARG A 59 24.84 -11.00 28.27
N ASN A 60 25.93 -10.34 27.88
CA ASN A 60 27.11 -10.97 27.26
C ASN A 60 26.76 -11.90 26.09
N LEU A 61 25.78 -11.51 25.27
CA LEU A 61 25.38 -12.28 24.10
C LEU A 61 26.39 -12.08 22.98
N MET A 62 26.62 -13.12 22.17
CA MET A 62 27.49 -13.08 20.98
C MET A 62 26.65 -13.17 19.71
N PRO A 63 26.14 -12.04 19.18
CA PRO A 63 25.37 -12.04 17.95
C PRO A 63 26.27 -12.43 16.76
N ARG A 64 25.71 -13.21 15.83
CA ARG A 64 26.38 -13.46 14.55
C ARG A 64 26.22 -12.24 13.65
N HIS A 65 27.32 -11.82 13.06
CA HIS A 65 27.30 -10.83 12.00
C HIS A 65 27.01 -11.51 10.66
N ASP A 66 26.06 -10.94 9.90
CA ASP A 66 25.75 -11.40 8.55
C ASP A 66 26.39 -10.41 7.56
N GLU A 67 27.42 -10.86 6.83
CA GLU A 67 28.19 -10.05 5.88
C GLU A 67 27.33 -9.47 4.74
N THR A 68 26.15 -10.07 4.44
CA THR A 68 25.25 -9.55 3.42
C THR A 68 24.63 -8.20 3.80
N ASN A 69 24.63 -7.85 5.09
CA ASN A 69 24.15 -6.56 5.59
C ASN A 69 25.07 -5.38 5.21
N ASP A 70 26.32 -5.64 4.83
CA ASP A 70 27.32 -4.61 4.53
C ASP A 70 27.35 -4.22 3.04
N SER A 71 26.59 -4.94 2.19
CA SER A 71 26.56 -4.67 0.75
C SER A 71 25.64 -3.51 0.40
N ALA A 72 26.19 -2.39 -0.12
CA ALA A 72 25.45 -1.25 -0.65
C ALA A 72 24.71 -1.54 -1.98
N GLN A 73 24.72 -2.78 -2.45
CA GLN A 73 24.12 -3.19 -3.73
C GLN A 73 22.59 -3.09 -3.73
N PHE A 74 21.95 -3.15 -2.53
CA PHE A 74 20.51 -3.05 -2.38
C PHE A 74 20.09 -1.66 -1.88
N THR A 75 19.02 -1.12 -2.41
CA THR A 75 18.47 0.20 -2.03
C THR A 75 18.29 0.34 -0.52
N ARG A 76 17.87 -0.71 0.17
CA ARG A 76 17.67 -0.70 1.63
C ARG A 76 18.98 -0.51 2.36
N ASN A 77 20.05 -1.18 1.94
CA ASN A 77 21.37 -1.02 2.55
C ASN A 77 21.94 0.37 2.29
N ARG A 78 21.71 0.97 1.11
CA ARG A 78 22.07 2.37 0.86
C ARG A 78 21.31 3.35 1.75
N ILE A 79 20.05 3.11 2.01
CA ILE A 79 19.28 3.93 2.97
C ILE A 79 19.93 3.82 4.37
N ARG A 80 20.28 2.63 4.82
CA ARG A 80 20.91 2.36 6.12
C ARG A 80 22.29 2.99 6.24
N LEU A 81 23.16 2.81 5.24
CA LEU A 81 24.57 3.15 5.30
C LEU A 81 24.86 4.59 4.87
N GLU A 82 24.05 5.18 4.01
CA GLU A 82 24.29 6.50 3.43
C GLU A 82 23.21 7.52 3.85
N LEU A 83 21.93 7.24 3.56
CA LEU A 83 20.86 8.22 3.69
C LEU A 83 20.49 8.52 5.15
N LEU A 84 20.26 7.50 5.97
CA LEU A 84 19.93 7.69 7.39
C LEU A 84 21.03 8.41 8.17
N PRO A 85 22.33 8.07 8.02
CA PRO A 85 23.42 8.83 8.62
C PRO A 85 23.46 10.29 8.16
N ALA A 86 23.23 10.54 6.87
CA ALA A 86 23.16 11.92 6.36
C ALA A 86 21.98 12.69 6.96
N LEU A 87 20.79 12.09 7.04
CA LEU A 87 19.60 12.71 7.65
C LEU A 87 19.80 12.99 9.14
N ARG A 88 20.54 12.16 9.89
CA ARG A 88 20.88 12.40 11.30
C ARG A 88 21.72 13.65 11.51
N GLN A 89 22.49 14.11 10.51
CA GLN A 89 23.22 15.38 10.59
C GLN A 89 22.29 16.59 10.58
N TYR A 90 21.13 16.48 9.92
CA TYR A 90 20.10 17.53 9.90
C TYR A 90 19.14 17.43 11.10
N ASN A 91 18.81 16.19 11.50
CA ASN A 91 17.91 15.90 12.59
C ASN A 91 18.37 14.65 13.35
N PRO A 92 19.03 14.78 14.52
CA PRO A 92 19.49 13.65 15.31
C PRO A 92 18.38 12.68 15.73
N SER A 93 17.12 13.15 15.83
CA SER A 93 15.95 12.35 16.20
C SER A 93 15.19 11.77 15.01
N ILE A 94 15.71 11.84 13.79
CA ILE A 94 15.02 11.47 12.55
C ILE A 94 14.39 10.07 12.58
N VAL A 95 15.04 9.09 13.21
CA VAL A 95 14.52 7.72 13.33
C VAL A 95 13.21 7.71 14.13
N GLY A 96 13.19 8.39 15.28
CA GLY A 96 11.97 8.53 16.09
C GLY A 96 10.87 9.27 15.35
N ASP A 97 11.22 10.31 14.60
CA ASP A 97 10.27 11.12 13.83
C ASP A 97 9.66 10.33 12.68
N LEU A 98 10.45 9.52 11.96
CA LEU A 98 9.95 8.62 10.92
C LEU A 98 9.05 7.52 11.48
N ASN A 99 9.38 6.99 12.68
CA ASN A 99 8.50 6.04 13.37
C ASN A 99 7.16 6.67 13.76
N ARG A 100 7.18 7.91 14.29
CA ARG A 100 5.96 8.66 14.61
C ARG A 100 5.13 8.95 13.36
N LEU A 101 5.77 9.36 12.24
CA LEU A 101 5.11 9.53 10.96
C LEU A 101 4.41 8.24 10.51
N ALA A 102 5.07 7.09 10.62
CA ALA A 102 4.49 5.81 10.28
C ALA A 102 3.24 5.49 11.13
N GLN A 103 3.29 5.75 12.44
CA GLN A 103 2.15 5.54 13.34
C GLN A 103 0.95 6.43 12.97
N ILE A 104 1.19 7.71 12.70
CA ILE A 104 0.15 8.64 12.27
C ILE A 104 -0.46 8.17 10.95
N ALA A 105 0.39 7.85 9.96
CA ALA A 105 -0.05 7.37 8.65
C ALA A 105 -0.88 6.07 8.77
N GLN A 106 -0.50 5.14 9.65
CA GLN A 106 -1.28 3.91 9.91
C GLN A 106 -2.67 4.23 10.47
N ALA A 107 -2.75 5.10 11.48
CA ALA A 107 -4.03 5.44 12.11
C ALA A 107 -4.99 6.14 11.12
N GLU A 108 -4.48 7.08 10.33
CA GLU A 108 -5.26 7.77 9.30
C GLU A 108 -5.66 6.83 8.16
N ASP A 109 -4.75 5.94 7.72
CA ASP A 109 -5.03 4.95 6.70
C ASP A 109 -6.13 3.97 7.14
N ASP A 110 -6.07 3.50 8.39
CA ASP A 110 -7.08 2.62 8.98
C ASP A 110 -8.45 3.29 9.08
N CYS A 111 -8.51 4.54 9.53
CA CYS A 111 -9.74 5.33 9.59
C CYS A 111 -10.37 5.45 8.20
N MET A 112 -9.57 5.85 7.22
CA MET A 112 -10.02 6.01 5.83
C MET A 112 -10.41 4.68 5.18
N ALA A 113 -9.72 3.58 5.50
CA ALA A 113 -10.05 2.25 5.01
C ALA A 113 -11.38 1.77 5.56
N GLN A 114 -11.62 1.93 6.86
CA GLN A 114 -12.90 1.59 7.49
C GLN A 114 -14.05 2.41 6.90
N TRP A 115 -13.85 3.70 6.71
CA TRP A 115 -14.87 4.57 6.09
C TRP A 115 -15.19 4.13 4.66
N ALA A 116 -14.15 3.91 3.83
CA ALA A 116 -14.35 3.43 2.47
C ALA A 116 -15.06 2.06 2.43
N SER A 117 -14.75 1.13 3.35
CA SER A 117 -15.42 -0.17 3.44
C SER A 117 -16.91 -0.04 3.77
N ARG A 118 -17.26 0.80 4.73
CA ARG A 118 -18.68 1.07 5.07
C ARG A 118 -19.44 1.67 3.89
N LEU A 119 -18.84 2.62 3.17
CA LEU A 119 -19.43 3.21 1.98
C LEU A 119 -19.57 2.20 0.84
N TYR A 120 -18.60 1.32 0.69
CA TYR A 120 -18.62 0.23 -0.28
C TYR A 120 -19.81 -0.70 -0.02
N GLU A 121 -19.96 -1.18 1.19
CA GLU A 121 -21.07 -2.07 1.60
C GLU A 121 -22.45 -1.41 1.40
N ALA A 122 -22.56 -0.13 1.73
CA ALA A 122 -23.81 0.60 1.64
C ALA A 122 -24.22 0.93 0.19
N HIS A 123 -23.29 1.26 -0.69
CA HIS A 123 -23.58 1.89 -1.99
C HIS A 123 -23.11 1.12 -3.22
N VAL A 124 -22.20 0.14 -3.07
CA VAL A 124 -21.78 -0.69 -4.19
C VAL A 124 -22.77 -1.85 -4.38
N ARG A 125 -23.10 -2.13 -5.62
CA ARG A 125 -24.04 -3.21 -6.00
C ARG A 125 -23.37 -4.13 -7.02
N PRO A 126 -23.70 -5.43 -7.01
CA PRO A 126 -23.26 -6.34 -8.04
C PRO A 126 -23.70 -5.87 -9.43
N CYS A 127 -22.83 -6.07 -10.43
CA CYS A 127 -23.16 -5.98 -11.84
C CYS A 127 -22.60 -7.21 -12.55
N GLU A 128 -22.95 -7.41 -13.82
CA GLU A 128 -22.48 -8.57 -14.58
C GLU A 128 -20.94 -8.61 -14.63
N GLY A 129 -20.34 -9.62 -14.02
CA GLY A 129 -18.90 -9.84 -13.96
C GLY A 129 -18.12 -8.98 -12.96
N GLY A 130 -18.80 -8.24 -12.05
CA GLY A 130 -18.13 -7.40 -11.08
C GLY A 130 -19.05 -6.59 -10.17
N ALA A 131 -18.69 -5.34 -9.92
CA ALA A 131 -19.43 -4.44 -9.04
C ALA A 131 -19.47 -3.01 -9.59
N GLY A 132 -20.50 -2.28 -9.21
CA GLY A 132 -20.70 -0.91 -9.66
C GLY A 132 -21.26 0.00 -8.57
N VAL A 133 -21.15 1.31 -8.82
CA VAL A 133 -21.59 2.36 -7.91
C VAL A 133 -22.34 3.44 -8.69
N GLU A 134 -23.38 4.01 -8.09
CA GLU A 134 -24.17 5.09 -8.68
C GLU A 134 -23.29 6.33 -8.90
N LYS A 135 -23.32 6.88 -10.11
CA LYS A 135 -22.43 7.95 -10.56
C LYS A 135 -22.54 9.22 -9.72
N LYS A 136 -23.76 9.71 -9.51
CA LYS A 136 -24.00 10.99 -8.82
C LYS A 136 -23.50 10.92 -7.38
N TRP A 137 -23.80 9.82 -6.70
CA TRP A 137 -23.33 9.58 -5.35
C TRP A 137 -21.80 9.44 -5.29
N PHE A 138 -21.19 8.65 -6.20
CA PHE A 138 -19.74 8.48 -6.23
C PHE A 138 -19.02 9.82 -6.40
N LEU A 139 -19.49 10.66 -7.31
CA LEU A 139 -18.88 11.97 -7.58
C LEU A 139 -19.10 12.99 -6.45
N SER A 140 -20.10 12.79 -5.58
CA SER A 140 -20.29 13.62 -4.40
C SER A 140 -19.33 13.30 -3.26
N GLN A 141 -18.62 12.16 -3.32
CA GLN A 141 -17.67 11.77 -2.29
C GLN A 141 -16.36 12.57 -2.40
N PRO A 142 -15.65 12.82 -1.27
CA PRO A 142 -14.29 13.35 -1.30
C PRO A 142 -13.35 12.50 -2.19
N ILE A 143 -12.42 13.14 -2.88
CA ILE A 143 -11.49 12.48 -3.82
C ILE A 143 -10.75 11.30 -3.16
N ALA A 144 -10.34 11.45 -1.90
CA ALA A 144 -9.66 10.39 -1.15
C ALA A 144 -10.54 9.12 -1.05
N LEU A 145 -11.84 9.28 -0.80
CA LEU A 145 -12.78 8.16 -0.75
C LEU A 145 -13.09 7.59 -2.13
N GLN A 146 -13.23 8.44 -3.16
CA GLN A 146 -13.38 7.96 -4.54
C GLN A 146 -12.20 7.05 -4.94
N ARG A 147 -10.96 7.43 -4.63
CA ARG A 147 -9.76 6.62 -4.90
C ARG A 147 -9.81 5.28 -4.18
N ARG A 148 -10.21 5.25 -2.91
CA ARG A 148 -10.33 4.02 -2.15
C ARG A 148 -11.46 3.13 -2.65
N LEU A 149 -12.60 3.70 -3.00
CA LEU A 149 -13.72 2.97 -3.60
C LEU A 149 -13.32 2.32 -4.93
N VAL A 150 -12.57 3.03 -5.79
CA VAL A 150 -12.03 2.45 -7.02
C VAL A 150 -11.12 1.25 -6.72
N ARG A 151 -10.22 1.35 -5.73
CA ARG A 151 -9.36 0.23 -5.33
C ARG A 151 -10.17 -0.96 -4.82
N LEU A 152 -11.19 -0.72 -4.00
CA LEU A 152 -12.09 -1.77 -3.51
C LEU A 152 -12.88 -2.43 -4.65
N LEU A 153 -13.38 -1.66 -5.62
CA LEU A 153 -14.06 -2.18 -6.81
C LEU A 153 -13.12 -3.08 -7.64
N CYS A 154 -11.88 -2.64 -7.85
CA CYS A 154 -10.89 -3.41 -8.57
C CYS A 154 -10.50 -4.69 -7.81
N ARG A 155 -10.29 -4.60 -6.49
CA ARG A 155 -10.00 -5.76 -5.63
C ARG A 155 -11.14 -6.77 -5.65
N ASN A 156 -12.37 -6.31 -5.57
CA ASN A 156 -13.55 -7.18 -5.68
C ASN A 156 -13.60 -7.92 -7.02
N ALA A 157 -13.34 -7.20 -8.11
CA ALA A 157 -13.31 -7.81 -9.44
C ALA A 157 -12.20 -8.84 -9.61
N THR A 158 -10.98 -8.57 -9.12
CA THR A 158 -9.82 -9.44 -9.36
C THR A 158 -9.63 -10.53 -8.31
N GLY A 159 -10.26 -10.42 -7.15
CA GLY A 159 -10.04 -11.29 -5.99
C GLY A 159 -8.63 -11.18 -5.40
N THR A 160 -7.82 -10.20 -5.82
CA THR A 160 -6.44 -10.03 -5.38
C THR A 160 -6.23 -8.68 -4.70
N GLU A 161 -5.32 -8.65 -3.71
CA GLU A 161 -4.88 -7.43 -3.04
C GLU A 161 -3.74 -6.73 -3.79
N ARG A 162 -3.41 -7.15 -5.02
CA ARG A 162 -2.35 -6.51 -5.79
C ARG A 162 -2.62 -5.03 -5.92
N ASP A 163 -1.61 -4.25 -5.61
CA ASP A 163 -1.71 -2.79 -5.66
C ASP A 163 -1.95 -2.34 -7.12
N ILE A 164 -2.97 -1.51 -7.27
CA ILE A 164 -3.32 -0.94 -8.55
C ILE A 164 -2.56 0.38 -8.68
N PRO A 165 -1.76 0.56 -9.75
CA PRO A 165 -1.01 1.78 -9.98
C PRO A 165 -1.88 3.04 -9.86
N PHE A 166 -1.36 4.10 -9.26
CA PHE A 166 -2.11 5.33 -9.00
C PHE A 166 -2.76 5.90 -10.25
N HIS A 167 -2.06 5.89 -11.39
CA HIS A 167 -2.61 6.43 -12.65
C HIS A 167 -3.84 5.65 -13.13
N TYR A 168 -3.92 4.32 -12.90
CA TYR A 168 -5.13 3.56 -13.24
C TYR A 168 -6.30 3.93 -12.34
N VAL A 169 -6.04 4.14 -11.04
CA VAL A 169 -7.07 4.60 -10.11
C VAL A 169 -7.63 5.95 -10.56
N GLU A 170 -6.77 6.90 -10.96
CA GLU A 170 -7.21 8.20 -11.47
C GLU A 170 -7.98 8.08 -12.79
N MET A 171 -7.52 7.29 -13.73
CA MET A 171 -8.23 7.07 -15.00
C MET A 171 -9.63 6.48 -14.79
N ILE A 172 -9.78 5.52 -13.87
CA ILE A 172 -11.08 4.93 -13.53
C ILE A 172 -11.97 5.96 -12.81
N ARG A 173 -11.41 6.75 -11.88
CA ARG A 173 -12.13 7.80 -11.17
C ARG A 173 -12.65 8.87 -12.15
N GLU A 174 -11.80 9.32 -13.07
CA GLU A 174 -12.14 10.33 -14.08
C GLU A 174 -13.14 9.80 -15.11
N LEU A 175 -13.13 8.50 -15.37
CA LEU A 175 -14.10 7.89 -16.25
C LEU A 175 -15.54 8.12 -15.75
N ALA A 176 -15.75 8.14 -14.43
CA ALA A 176 -17.05 8.45 -13.84
C ALA A 176 -17.55 9.87 -14.19
N CYS A 177 -16.66 10.83 -14.49
CA CYS A 177 -17.05 12.18 -14.93
C CYS A 177 -17.59 12.19 -16.36
N LYS A 178 -17.24 11.19 -17.18
CA LYS A 178 -17.61 11.12 -18.60
C LYS A 178 -19.05 10.58 -18.77
N GLY A 179 -19.59 10.75 -19.98
CA GLY A 179 -20.92 10.22 -20.34
C GLY A 179 -20.97 8.69 -20.32
N ALA A 180 -22.19 8.13 -20.40
CA ALA A 180 -22.38 6.67 -20.50
C ALA A 180 -21.71 6.08 -21.75
N GLY A 181 -21.35 4.80 -21.69
CA GLY A 181 -20.73 4.07 -22.80
C GLY A 181 -19.22 4.32 -22.94
N LYS A 182 -18.58 4.95 -21.98
CA LYS A 182 -17.12 5.08 -21.94
C LYS A 182 -16.52 3.92 -21.17
N GLN A 183 -15.34 3.46 -21.61
CA GLN A 183 -14.64 2.37 -20.95
C GLN A 183 -13.13 2.63 -20.87
N PHE A 184 -12.50 2.01 -19.90
CA PHE A 184 -11.07 1.96 -19.70
C PHE A 184 -10.68 0.55 -19.27
N GLN A 185 -9.67 -0.03 -19.91
CA GLN A 185 -9.23 -1.39 -19.64
C GLN A 185 -7.77 -1.41 -19.22
N THR A 186 -7.50 -2.16 -18.16
CA THR A 186 -6.16 -2.56 -17.73
C THR A 186 -5.94 -4.04 -18.08
N GLY A 187 -4.75 -4.58 -17.74
CA GLY A 187 -4.52 -6.02 -17.90
C GLY A 187 -5.44 -6.92 -17.07
N SER A 188 -5.99 -6.41 -15.95
CA SER A 188 -6.76 -7.20 -14.98
C SER A 188 -8.23 -6.77 -14.84
N VAL A 189 -8.54 -5.49 -15.04
CA VAL A 189 -9.91 -4.97 -14.88
C VAL A 189 -10.33 -4.12 -16.06
N THR A 190 -11.62 -4.12 -16.34
CA THR A 190 -12.29 -3.19 -17.24
C THR A 190 -13.26 -2.34 -16.43
N ALA A 191 -13.09 -1.03 -16.47
CA ALA A 191 -14.03 -0.06 -15.93
C ALA A 191 -14.86 0.52 -17.07
N TYR A 192 -16.17 0.68 -16.86
CA TYR A 192 -17.06 1.29 -17.84
C TYR A 192 -18.18 2.09 -17.18
N THR A 193 -18.70 3.06 -17.91
CA THR A 193 -19.81 3.88 -17.45
C THR A 193 -21.12 3.48 -18.11
N THR A 194 -22.17 3.42 -17.32
CA THR A 194 -23.56 3.26 -17.76
C THR A 194 -24.36 4.54 -17.47
N LYS A 195 -25.67 4.55 -17.81
CA LYS A 195 -26.58 5.60 -17.36
C LYS A 195 -26.71 5.62 -15.83
N ALA A 196 -26.62 4.46 -15.19
CA ALA A 196 -26.76 4.30 -13.74
C ALA A 196 -25.47 4.64 -12.97
N GLY A 197 -24.28 4.31 -13.50
CA GLY A 197 -23.06 4.50 -12.73
C GLY A 197 -21.77 4.03 -13.37
N LEU A 198 -20.75 3.91 -12.53
CA LEU A 198 -19.44 3.35 -12.81
C LEU A 198 -19.44 1.87 -12.42
N CYS A 199 -19.05 1.00 -13.33
CA CYS A 199 -18.87 -0.44 -13.09
C CYS A 199 -17.40 -0.83 -13.30
N VAL A 200 -16.92 -1.77 -12.49
CA VAL A 200 -15.59 -2.38 -12.61
C VAL A 200 -15.77 -3.90 -12.62
N VAL A 201 -15.23 -4.53 -13.64
CA VAL A 201 -15.35 -5.98 -13.88
C VAL A 201 -13.99 -6.58 -14.19
N VAL A 202 -13.86 -7.89 -14.11
CA VAL A 202 -12.65 -8.59 -14.56
C VAL A 202 -12.46 -8.36 -16.06
N SER A 203 -11.27 -8.01 -16.50
CA SER A 203 -10.95 -8.00 -17.92
C SER A 203 -11.06 -9.41 -18.49
N GLN A 204 -12.01 -9.64 -19.37
CA GLN A 204 -11.97 -10.84 -20.21
C GLN A 204 -10.73 -10.72 -21.10
N GLY A 205 -9.78 -11.65 -20.95
CA GLY A 205 -8.56 -11.65 -21.75
C GLY A 205 -8.93 -11.51 -23.22
N ILE A 206 -8.28 -10.62 -23.94
CA ILE A 206 -8.44 -10.47 -25.39
C ILE A 206 -8.02 -11.82 -25.98
N LYS A 207 -8.99 -12.69 -26.29
CA LYS A 207 -8.74 -13.84 -27.18
C LYS A 207 -8.24 -13.23 -28.48
N GLY A 208 -6.94 -13.41 -28.75
CA GLY A 208 -6.27 -12.84 -29.88
C GLY A 208 -7.11 -13.10 -31.16
N ARG A 209 -7.55 -12.05 -31.84
CA ARG A 209 -8.01 -12.11 -33.19
C ARG A 209 -6.83 -12.65 -34.04
N ARG A 210 -6.83 -13.95 -34.28
CA ARG A 210 -6.02 -14.53 -35.36
C ARG A 210 -6.38 -13.75 -36.63
N ARG A 211 -5.47 -12.91 -37.10
CA ARG A 211 -5.51 -12.40 -38.47
C ARG A 211 -5.36 -13.61 -39.39
N THR A 212 -6.46 -14.10 -39.90
CA THR A 212 -6.46 -14.94 -41.13
C THR A 212 -5.97 -14.03 -42.23
N LYS A 213 -4.72 -14.23 -42.65
CA LYS A 213 -4.25 -13.75 -43.95
C LYS A 213 -4.90 -14.64 -45.02
N SER A 214 -5.75 -14.07 -45.83
CA SER A 214 -6.06 -14.53 -47.18
C SER A 214 -4.99 -14.01 -48.12
#